data_74d08eec38faec3092b6deeb31d7a010
#
_entry.id   74d08eec38faec3092b6deeb31d7a010
#
_cell.length_a   1.000
_cell.length_b   1.000
_cell.length_c   1.000
_cell.angle_alpha   90.00
_cell.angle_beta   90.00
_cell.angle_gamma   90.00
#
_symmetry.space_group_name_H-M   'P 1'
#
loop_
_entity.id
_entity.type
_entity.pdbx_description
1 polymer ?
#
loop_
_entity_poly.entity_id
_entity_poly.type
_entity_poly.pdbx_seq_one_letter_code
_entity_poly.pdbx_strand_id
1 'polypeptide(L)'
;MFGGENDPYVNVTGTMAFVAHVVNTMPSFGAIGQENAIQETFLTTNQVIDATSAATSAWGLFIGIFGLAVLRSTKSNLIPSYGIYAGYGGATLIMGSTLGWAYGLLPQIAGLITLILGGLILYPLFIFALGKAMENAVAN
;
A
#
# COMPACT_ATOMS: atom_id res chain seq x y z
N MET A 1 19.01 -4.39 -10.44
CA MET A 1 18.23 -3.17 -10.30
C MET A 1 17.86 -2.88 -8.86
N PHE A 2 17.39 -3.81 -8.10
CA PHE A 2 17.05 -3.69 -6.68
C PHE A 2 18.18 -4.21 -5.80
N GLY A 3 19.32 -3.53 -5.71
CA GLY A 3 20.43 -3.91 -4.83
C GLY A 3 21.05 -5.30 -5.05
N GLY A 4 20.69 -5.98 -6.14
CA GLY A 4 20.95 -7.38 -6.38
C GLY A 4 19.74 -8.26 -6.02
N GLU A 5 19.74 -9.51 -6.52
CA GLU A 5 18.64 -10.47 -6.36
C GLU A 5 18.26 -10.78 -4.90
N ASN A 6 19.07 -10.34 -3.93
CA ASN A 6 18.96 -10.70 -2.53
C ASN A 6 18.99 -9.50 -1.58
N ASP A 7 18.44 -8.32 -1.96
CA ASP A 7 18.28 -7.26 -0.99
C ASP A 7 17.27 -7.71 0.10
N PRO A 8 17.72 -8.00 1.34
CA PRO A 8 16.87 -8.55 2.37
C PRO A 8 15.74 -7.58 2.76
N TYR A 9 15.96 -6.28 2.62
CA TYR A 9 14.94 -5.26 2.90
C TYR A 9 13.78 -5.31 1.92
N VAL A 10 14.10 -5.41 0.62
CA VAL A 10 13.06 -5.50 -0.43
C VAL A 10 12.32 -6.83 -0.33
N ASN A 11 13.03 -7.92 -0.08
CA ASN A 11 12.40 -9.23 0.04
C ASN A 11 11.47 -9.33 1.24
N VAL A 12 11.91 -8.89 2.42
CA VAL A 12 11.08 -8.93 3.64
C VAL A 12 9.90 -7.97 3.52
N THR A 13 10.14 -6.71 3.15
CA THR A 13 9.05 -5.72 3.05
C THR A 13 8.09 -6.02 1.91
N GLY A 14 8.58 -6.58 0.80
CA GLY A 14 7.74 -7.03 -0.31
C GLY A 14 6.85 -8.20 0.09
N THR A 15 7.40 -9.19 0.79
CA THR A 15 6.62 -10.31 1.32
C THR A 15 5.56 -9.83 2.31
N MET A 16 5.91 -8.94 3.23
CA MET A 16 4.95 -8.37 4.19
C MET A 16 3.87 -7.54 3.50
N ALA A 17 4.22 -6.75 2.48
CA ALA A 17 3.27 -5.99 1.69
C ALA A 17 2.30 -6.92 0.93
N PHE A 18 2.81 -7.99 0.34
CA PHE A 18 2.00 -9.00 -0.33
C PHE A 18 1.03 -9.68 0.65
N VAL A 19 1.53 -10.16 1.78
CA VAL A 19 0.68 -10.80 2.81
C VAL A 19 -0.38 -9.83 3.33
N ALA A 20 -0.01 -8.59 3.62
CA ALA A 20 -0.95 -7.57 4.07
C ALA A 20 -2.03 -7.28 3.01
N HIS A 21 -1.66 -7.27 1.73
CA HIS A 21 -2.62 -7.11 0.64
C HIS A 21 -3.60 -8.28 0.56
N VAL A 22 -3.11 -9.52 0.65
CA VAL A 22 -3.95 -10.72 0.69
C VAL A 22 -4.92 -10.67 1.88
N VAL A 23 -4.41 -10.40 3.08
CA VAL A 23 -5.23 -10.29 4.29
C VAL A 23 -6.28 -9.19 4.17
N ASN A 24 -5.94 -8.04 3.57
CA ASN A 24 -6.89 -6.94 3.35
C ASN A 24 -8.03 -7.30 2.38
N THR A 25 -7.76 -8.19 1.42
CA THR A 25 -8.76 -8.60 0.42
C THR A 25 -9.61 -9.79 0.88
N MET A 26 -9.15 -10.61 1.81
CA MET A 26 -9.87 -11.81 2.28
C MET A 26 -11.28 -11.54 2.80
N PRO A 27 -11.55 -10.50 3.61
CA PRO A 27 -12.91 -10.21 4.07
C PRO A 27 -13.88 -9.92 2.94
N SER A 28 -13.41 -9.28 1.87
CA SER A 28 -14.23 -8.98 0.68
C SER A 28 -14.60 -10.27 -0.07
N PHE A 29 -13.70 -11.23 -0.18
CA PHE A 29 -13.99 -12.53 -0.78
C PHE A 29 -14.96 -13.36 0.08
N GLY A 30 -14.81 -13.33 1.40
CA GLY A 30 -15.70 -14.03 2.32
C GLY A 30 -17.12 -13.47 2.35
N ALA A 31 -17.30 -12.21 1.96
CA ALA A 31 -18.62 -11.57 1.88
C ALA A 31 -19.38 -11.89 0.57
N ILE A 32 -18.68 -12.35 -0.47
CA ILE A 32 -19.32 -12.66 -1.75
C ILE A 32 -20.28 -13.85 -1.58
N GLY A 33 -21.53 -13.66 -1.98
CA GLY A 33 -22.59 -14.66 -1.88
C GLY A 33 -23.21 -14.83 -0.50
N GLN A 34 -22.83 -13.99 0.47
CA GLN A 34 -23.41 -14.00 1.82
C GLN A 34 -24.14 -12.70 2.19
N GLU A 35 -24.51 -11.91 1.21
CA GLU A 35 -25.10 -10.58 1.39
C GLU A 35 -26.39 -10.64 2.24
N ASN A 36 -27.23 -11.66 2.02
CA ASN A 36 -28.46 -11.84 2.78
C ASN A 36 -28.19 -12.27 4.24
N ALA A 37 -27.25 -13.20 4.45
CA ALA A 37 -26.86 -13.65 5.79
C ALA A 37 -26.20 -12.52 6.58
N ILE A 38 -25.43 -11.68 5.91
CA ILE A 38 -24.82 -10.48 6.46
C ILE A 38 -25.91 -9.47 6.86
N GLN A 39 -26.94 -9.29 6.08
CA GLN A 39 -28.05 -8.38 6.38
C GLN A 39 -28.93 -8.87 7.54
N GLU A 40 -29.14 -10.17 7.66
CA GLU A 40 -29.98 -10.77 8.69
C GLU A 40 -29.34 -10.80 10.07
N THR A 41 -28.02 -10.90 10.17
CA THR A 41 -27.34 -11.14 11.45
C THR A 41 -26.90 -9.90 12.20
N PHE A 42 -27.08 -8.69 11.71
CA PHE A 42 -26.67 -7.41 12.35
C PHE A 42 -25.24 -7.40 12.95
N LEU A 43 -24.64 -8.58 13.01
CA LEU A 43 -23.28 -8.82 13.53
C LEU A 43 -22.20 -8.11 12.75
N THR A 44 -22.56 -7.40 11.80
CA THR A 44 -21.66 -7.80 10.77
C THR A 44 -21.09 -6.64 10.06
N THR A 45 -21.78 -5.58 9.96
CA THR A 45 -21.22 -4.39 9.38
C THR A 45 -20.09 -3.85 10.26
N ASN A 46 -20.27 -3.80 11.58
CA ASN A 46 -19.22 -3.29 12.47
C ASN A 46 -18.04 -4.25 12.59
N GLN A 47 -18.27 -5.54 12.72
CA GLN A 47 -17.17 -6.52 12.82
C GLN A 47 -16.38 -6.65 11.52
N VAL A 48 -17.04 -6.60 10.39
CA VAL A 48 -16.38 -6.58 9.08
C VAL A 48 -15.62 -5.25 8.89
N ILE A 49 -16.20 -4.13 9.29
CA ILE A 49 -15.56 -2.83 9.26
C ILE A 49 -14.32 -2.82 10.17
N ASP A 50 -14.40 -3.34 11.37
CA ASP A 50 -13.28 -3.37 12.32
C ASP A 50 -12.15 -4.27 11.82
N ALA A 51 -12.47 -5.47 11.34
CA ALA A 51 -11.47 -6.37 10.77
C ALA A 51 -10.85 -5.77 9.49
N THR A 52 -11.67 -5.17 8.64
CA THR A 52 -11.19 -4.51 7.42
C THR A 52 -10.35 -3.28 7.74
N SER A 53 -10.69 -2.52 8.76
CA SER A 53 -9.92 -1.35 9.19
C SER A 53 -8.53 -1.74 9.67
N ALA A 54 -8.41 -2.78 10.49
CA ALA A 54 -7.12 -3.29 10.97
C ALA A 54 -6.27 -3.82 9.80
N ALA A 55 -6.87 -4.59 8.89
CA ALA A 55 -6.19 -5.11 7.71
C ALA A 55 -5.76 -3.99 6.76
N THR A 56 -6.62 -2.98 6.54
CA THR A 56 -6.30 -1.81 5.72
C THR A 56 -5.15 -1.01 6.33
N SER A 57 -5.12 -0.88 7.65
CA SER A 57 -4.03 -0.22 8.37
C SER A 57 -2.70 -0.95 8.19
N ALA A 58 -2.67 -2.26 8.35
CA ALA A 58 -1.49 -3.07 8.11
C ALA A 58 -1.04 -3.00 6.64
N TRP A 59 -1.99 -3.12 5.71
CA TRP A 59 -1.73 -3.00 4.28
C TRP A 59 -1.09 -1.66 3.91
N GLY A 60 -1.67 -0.55 4.33
CA GLY A 60 -1.15 0.79 4.05
C GLY A 60 0.27 1.00 4.59
N LEU A 61 0.52 0.53 5.82
CA LEU A 61 1.84 0.61 6.44
C LEU A 61 2.88 -0.19 5.64
N PHE A 62 2.61 -1.45 5.33
CA PHE A 62 3.57 -2.30 4.62
C PHE A 62 3.78 -1.88 3.18
N ILE A 63 2.75 -1.42 2.47
CA ILE A 63 2.90 -0.87 1.12
C ILE A 63 3.77 0.40 1.13
N GLY A 64 3.58 1.28 2.10
CA GLY A 64 4.42 2.47 2.27
C GLY A 64 5.88 2.10 2.56
N ILE A 65 6.13 1.20 3.49
CA ILE A 65 7.49 0.71 3.82
C ILE A 65 8.13 0.03 2.61
N PHE A 66 7.38 -0.78 1.86
CA PHE A 66 7.85 -1.42 0.63
C PHE A 66 8.27 -0.39 -0.41
N GLY A 67 7.44 0.64 -0.66
CA GLY A 67 7.79 1.72 -1.57
C GLY A 67 9.10 2.42 -1.19
N LEU A 68 9.30 2.71 0.10
CA LEU A 68 10.55 3.30 0.60
C LEU A 68 11.74 2.36 0.45
N ALA A 69 11.57 1.06 0.70
CA ALA A 69 12.63 0.06 0.54
C ALA A 69 13.07 -0.06 -0.92
N VAL A 70 12.12 -0.07 -1.85
CA VAL A 70 12.38 -0.09 -3.29
C VAL A 70 13.14 1.17 -3.72
N LEU A 71 12.69 2.35 -3.32
CA LEU A 71 13.38 3.61 -3.63
C LEU A 71 14.82 3.62 -3.11
N ARG A 72 15.03 3.15 -1.89
CA ARG A 72 16.37 3.06 -1.30
C ARG A 72 17.29 2.10 -2.06
N SER A 73 16.76 0.99 -2.54
CA SER A 73 17.55 -0.06 -3.21
C SER A 73 17.79 0.21 -4.70
N THR A 74 17.01 1.13 -5.29
CA THR A 74 17.12 1.43 -6.72
C THR A 74 18.13 2.55 -6.98
N LYS A 75 18.91 2.39 -8.05
CA LYS A 75 19.80 3.47 -8.51
C LYS A 75 18.97 4.66 -8.98
N SER A 76 19.19 5.82 -8.38
CA SER A 76 18.40 7.03 -8.61
C SER A 76 18.39 7.52 -10.07
N ASN A 77 19.44 7.22 -10.84
CA ASN A 77 19.53 7.60 -12.25
C ASN A 77 18.64 6.77 -13.20
N LEU A 78 18.09 5.66 -12.74
CA LEU A 78 17.21 4.82 -13.54
C LEU A 78 15.75 5.21 -13.41
N ILE A 79 15.35 5.74 -12.26
CA ILE A 79 13.97 6.16 -12.01
C ILE A 79 13.79 7.61 -12.47
N PRO A 80 12.75 7.92 -13.27
CA PRO A 80 12.38 9.29 -13.58
C PRO A 80 12.13 10.11 -12.30
N SER A 81 12.50 11.39 -12.29
CA SER A 81 12.39 12.25 -11.09
C SER A 81 10.97 12.32 -10.52
N TYR A 82 9.95 12.35 -11.37
CA TYR A 82 8.56 12.32 -10.93
C TYR A 82 8.22 11.04 -10.15
N GLY A 83 8.82 9.92 -10.52
CA GLY A 83 8.64 8.63 -9.83
C GLY A 83 9.25 8.63 -8.44
N ILE A 84 10.39 9.30 -8.24
CA ILE A 84 11.01 9.46 -6.92
C ILE A 84 10.09 10.28 -6.01
N TYR A 85 9.60 11.42 -6.48
CA TYR A 85 8.68 12.27 -5.69
C TYR A 85 7.34 11.57 -5.43
N ALA A 86 6.79 10.87 -6.42
CA ALA A 86 5.58 10.09 -6.26
C ALA A 86 5.75 8.93 -5.27
N GLY A 87 6.91 8.27 -5.28
CA GLY A 87 7.22 7.19 -4.35
C GLY A 87 7.33 7.67 -2.91
N TYR A 88 8.10 8.72 -2.65
CA TYR A 88 8.21 9.30 -1.30
C TYR A 88 6.87 9.90 -0.84
N GLY A 89 6.21 10.68 -1.68
CA GLY A 89 4.91 11.28 -1.37
C GLY A 89 3.84 10.23 -1.11
N GLY A 90 3.74 9.22 -1.99
CA GLY A 90 2.80 8.12 -1.86
C GLY A 90 3.04 7.32 -0.58
N ALA A 91 4.27 6.89 -0.34
CA ALA A 91 4.64 6.15 0.88
C ALA A 91 4.30 6.95 2.14
N THR A 92 4.67 8.23 2.19
CA THR A 92 4.42 9.10 3.35
C THR A 92 2.93 9.29 3.60
N LEU A 93 2.13 9.54 2.55
CA LEU A 93 0.69 9.73 2.69
C LEU A 93 -0.03 8.45 3.10
N ILE A 94 0.34 7.30 2.53
CA ILE A 94 -0.25 6.01 2.88
C ILE A 94 0.08 5.67 4.34
N MET A 95 1.35 5.74 4.72
CA MET A 95 1.76 5.47 6.10
C MET A 95 1.15 6.45 7.09
N GLY A 96 1.15 7.74 6.76
CA GLY A 96 0.60 8.80 7.61
C GLY A 96 -0.92 8.68 7.79
N SER A 97 -1.66 8.37 6.73
CA SER A 97 -3.11 8.14 6.82
C SER A 97 -3.44 6.93 7.68
N THR A 98 -2.69 5.85 7.49
CA THR A 98 -2.87 4.60 8.21
C THR A 98 -2.59 4.76 9.71
N LEU A 99 -1.44 5.33 10.07
CA LEU A 99 -1.08 5.59 11.46
C LEU A 99 -2.00 6.65 12.08
N GLY A 100 -2.33 7.70 11.35
CA GLY A 100 -3.25 8.75 11.80
C GLY A 100 -4.64 8.20 12.11
N TRP A 101 -5.10 7.25 11.32
CA TRP A 101 -6.39 6.59 11.55
C TRP A 101 -6.31 5.62 12.74
N ALA A 102 -5.28 4.76 12.81
CA ALA A 102 -5.11 3.78 13.87
C ALA A 102 -5.04 4.42 15.26
N TYR A 103 -4.44 5.61 15.37
CA TYR A 103 -4.31 6.35 16.62
C TYR A 103 -5.35 7.46 16.82
N GLY A 104 -6.32 7.60 15.93
CA GLY A 104 -7.34 8.65 16.00
C GLY A 104 -6.80 10.07 15.88
N LEU A 105 -5.61 10.26 15.29
CA LEU A 105 -4.93 11.54 15.15
C LEU A 105 -5.44 12.36 13.96
N LEU A 106 -6.08 11.71 13.00
CA LEU A 106 -6.62 12.35 11.81
C LEU A 106 -8.14 12.23 11.76
N PRO A 107 -8.85 13.30 11.41
CA PRO A 107 -10.26 13.21 11.06
C PRO A 107 -10.45 12.20 9.90
N GLN A 108 -11.55 11.45 9.93
CA GLN A 108 -11.83 10.41 8.94
C GLN A 108 -11.73 10.89 7.49
N ILE A 109 -12.26 12.10 7.21
CA ILE A 109 -12.20 12.71 5.87
C ILE A 109 -10.73 12.99 5.45
N ALA A 110 -9.92 13.51 6.37
CA ALA A 110 -8.51 13.79 6.08
C ALA A 110 -7.74 12.49 5.83
N GLY A 111 -7.99 11.44 6.62
CA GLY A 111 -7.44 10.12 6.41
C GLY A 111 -7.82 9.53 5.04
N LEU A 112 -9.08 9.69 4.64
CA LEU A 112 -9.56 9.24 3.32
C LEU A 112 -8.89 10.01 2.16
N ILE A 113 -8.80 11.34 2.25
CA ILE A 113 -8.14 12.15 1.23
C ILE A 113 -6.67 11.77 1.08
N THR A 114 -5.94 11.62 2.18
CA THR A 114 -4.53 11.24 2.14
C THR A 114 -4.32 9.82 1.61
N LEU A 115 -5.22 8.89 1.92
CA LEU A 115 -5.21 7.54 1.38
C LEU A 115 -5.48 7.52 -0.14
N ILE A 116 -6.44 8.30 -0.62
CA ILE A 116 -6.74 8.43 -2.05
C ILE A 116 -5.55 9.03 -2.79
N LEU A 117 -5.01 10.15 -2.32
CA LEU A 117 -3.87 10.79 -2.96
C LEU A 117 -2.63 9.90 -2.95
N GLY A 118 -2.32 9.29 -1.82
CA GLY A 118 -1.18 8.40 -1.68
C GLY A 118 -1.34 7.08 -2.43
N GLY A 119 -2.45 6.38 -2.20
CA GLY A 119 -2.69 5.02 -2.68
C GLY A 119 -3.20 4.93 -4.10
N LEU A 120 -4.09 5.84 -4.54
CA LEU A 120 -4.71 5.75 -5.86
C LEU A 120 -4.06 6.66 -6.91
N ILE A 121 -3.27 7.64 -6.51
CA ILE A 121 -2.62 8.56 -7.45
C ILE A 121 -1.11 8.40 -7.40
N LEU A 122 -0.48 8.71 -6.27
CA LEU A 122 0.98 8.76 -6.20
C LEU A 122 1.62 7.37 -6.26
N TYR A 123 1.05 6.39 -5.59
CA TYR A 123 1.61 5.03 -5.61
C TYR A 123 1.56 4.39 -7.01
N PRO A 124 0.45 4.43 -7.77
CA PRO A 124 0.44 3.98 -9.16
C PRO A 124 1.42 4.72 -10.08
N LEU A 125 1.59 6.04 -9.89
CA LEU A 125 2.61 6.80 -10.62
C LEU A 125 4.03 6.32 -10.31
N PHE A 126 4.31 6.00 -9.06
CA PHE A 126 5.57 5.40 -8.65
C PHE A 126 5.78 4.03 -9.30
N ILE A 127 4.78 3.15 -9.28
CA ILE A 127 4.86 1.82 -9.92
C ILE A 127 5.09 1.96 -11.42
N PHE A 128 4.43 2.90 -12.08
CA PHE A 128 4.65 3.19 -13.50
C PHE A 128 6.09 3.67 -13.79
N ALA A 129 6.60 4.58 -12.96
CA ALA A 129 7.99 5.04 -13.06
C ALA A 129 8.99 3.91 -12.83
N LEU A 130 8.66 2.98 -11.92
CA LEU A 130 9.46 1.80 -11.66
C LEU A 130 9.50 0.87 -12.86
N GLY A 131 8.37 0.63 -13.54
CA GLY A 131 8.31 -0.10 -14.79
C GLY A 131 9.23 0.50 -15.86
N LYS A 132 9.18 1.82 -16.03
CA LYS A 132 10.10 2.53 -16.95
C LYS A 132 11.56 2.40 -16.55
N ALA A 133 11.87 2.41 -15.27
CA ALA A 133 13.24 2.18 -14.80
C ALA A 133 13.72 0.75 -15.11
N MET A 134 12.81 -0.23 -15.07
CA MET A 134 13.12 -1.62 -15.46
C MET A 134 13.42 -1.71 -16.97
N GLU A 135 12.62 -1.08 -17.82
CA GLU A 135 12.87 -0.99 -19.27
C GLU A 135 14.24 -0.38 -19.55
N ASN A 136 14.56 0.74 -18.92
CA ASN A 136 15.85 1.41 -19.07
C ASN A 136 17.03 0.56 -18.60
N ALA A 137 16.83 -0.27 -17.58
CA ALA A 137 17.87 -1.15 -17.06
C ALA A 137 18.18 -2.34 -17.98
N VAL A 138 17.22 -2.76 -18.79
CA VAL A 138 17.40 -3.85 -19.80
C VAL A 138 18.03 -3.30 -21.07
N ALA A 139 17.80 -2.02 -21.39
CA ALA A 139 18.28 -1.39 -22.61
C ALA A 139 19.77 -0.93 -22.54
N ASN A 140 20.36 -0.89 -21.32
CA ASN A 140 21.77 -0.55 -21.05
C ASN A 140 22.57 -1.76 -20.61
#